data_d553d60736a4ad861b4ce29ca978a1c2
#
_entry.id   d553d60736a4ad861b4ce29ca978a1c2
#
_cell.length_a   1.000
_cell.length_b   1.000
_cell.length_c   1.000
_cell.angle_alpha   90.00
_cell.angle_beta   90.00
_cell.angle_gamma   90.00
#
_symmetry.space_group_name_H-M   'P 1'
#
loop_
_entity.id
_entity.type
_entity.pdbx_description
1 polymer ?
#
loop_
_entity_poly.entity_id
_entity_poly.type
_entity_poly.pdbx_seq_one_letter_code
_entity_poly.pdbx_strand_id
1 'polypeptide(L)'
;MSIVRMLASILWLGNVYFAENAQGDADIGNADVTDFCAYLLGVDPAAVQRALTQRIMETQRGGRRGSVYEVPLNPTQAAAVRDALSKAIYNNLFEWIVSRVNQSLQAHGQASTVIGVLDIYGFEIFENNSFEQLCINYVNEKLQQIFIELTLKKEQEEYAQEQIQWTPIK
;
A
#
# COMPACT_ATOMS: atom_id res chain seq x y z
N MET A 1 14.78 11.62 -11.21
CA MET A 1 15.08 10.29 -10.61
C MET A 1 14.48 9.22 -11.49
N SER A 2 15.15 8.09 -11.77
CA SER A 2 14.60 7.06 -12.64
C SER A 2 13.82 6.02 -11.83
N ILE A 3 12.79 5.43 -12.43
CA ILE A 3 11.99 4.33 -11.85
C ILE A 3 12.89 3.18 -11.38
N VAL A 4 13.88 2.81 -12.20
CA VAL A 4 14.83 1.72 -11.90
C VAL A 4 15.64 2.00 -10.62
N ARG A 5 16.06 3.25 -10.38
CA ARG A 5 16.78 3.62 -9.15
C ARG A 5 15.89 3.47 -7.91
N MET A 6 14.60 3.82 -8.00
CA MET A 6 13.65 3.64 -6.90
C MET A 6 13.44 2.16 -6.59
N LEU A 7 13.25 1.32 -7.61
CA LEU A 7 13.12 -0.13 -7.43
C LEU A 7 14.41 -0.74 -6.84
N ALA A 8 15.57 -0.32 -7.33
CA ALA A 8 16.84 -0.75 -6.76
C ALA A 8 16.98 -0.35 -5.28
N SER A 9 16.54 0.86 -4.90
CA SER A 9 16.60 1.28 -3.49
C SER A 9 15.72 0.42 -2.58
N ILE A 10 14.55 -0.02 -3.05
CA ILE A 10 13.68 -0.94 -2.31
C ILE A 10 14.38 -2.28 -2.06
N LEU A 11 15.02 -2.84 -3.10
CA LEU A 11 15.76 -4.10 -2.98
C LEU A 11 16.95 -3.96 -2.01
N TRP A 12 17.68 -2.85 -2.10
CA TRP A 12 18.82 -2.59 -1.24
C TRP A 12 18.43 -2.30 0.21
N LEU A 13 17.29 -1.63 0.45
CA LEU A 13 16.75 -1.46 1.80
C LEU A 13 16.53 -2.80 2.51
N GLY A 14 16.12 -3.84 1.79
CA GLY A 14 15.98 -5.19 2.33
C GLY A 14 17.26 -5.80 2.89
N ASN A 15 18.45 -5.29 2.51
CA ASN A 15 19.75 -5.73 3.02
C ASN A 15 20.23 -4.95 4.24
N VAL A 16 19.53 -3.87 4.65
CA VAL A 16 19.86 -3.12 5.85
C VAL A 16 19.50 -3.97 7.09
N TYR A 17 20.44 -4.19 7.96
CA TYR A 17 20.20 -4.85 9.24
C TYR A 17 20.56 -3.94 10.41
N PHE A 18 19.96 -4.23 11.57
CA PHE A 18 20.09 -3.44 12.79
C PHE A 18 20.70 -4.30 13.88
N ALA A 19 21.74 -3.76 14.53
CA ALA A 19 22.33 -4.29 15.73
C ALA A 19 21.75 -3.57 16.96
N GLU A 20 21.78 -4.22 18.10
CA GLU A 20 21.40 -3.62 19.38
C GLU A 20 22.62 -2.96 20.01
N ASN A 21 22.50 -1.70 20.41
CA ASN A 21 23.55 -1.00 21.16
C ASN A 21 23.42 -1.26 22.68
N ALA A 22 24.34 -0.69 23.46
CA ALA A 22 24.37 -0.88 24.91
C ALA A 22 23.13 -0.35 25.65
N GLN A 23 22.35 0.51 25.02
CA GLN A 23 21.11 1.10 25.56
C GLN A 23 19.85 0.31 25.11
N GLY A 24 20.00 -0.70 24.27
CA GLY A 24 18.88 -1.44 23.67
C GLY A 24 18.31 -0.80 22.41
N ASP A 25 18.94 0.26 21.89
CA ASP A 25 18.50 0.98 20.70
C ASP A 25 19.13 0.36 19.44
N ALA A 26 18.50 0.65 18.29
CA ALA A 26 18.95 0.16 17.00
C ALA A 26 20.11 0.98 16.45
N ASP A 27 21.20 0.32 16.16
CA ASP A 27 22.30 0.83 15.34
C ASP A 27 22.29 0.16 13.97
N ILE A 28 22.65 0.92 12.92
CA ILE A 28 22.78 0.36 11.56
C ILE A 28 24.05 -0.48 11.51
N GLY A 29 23.89 -1.78 11.25
CA GLY A 29 25.00 -2.71 11.21
C GLY A 29 25.83 -2.70 9.91
N ASN A 30 25.30 -2.05 8.85
CA ASN A 30 25.94 -1.94 7.53
C ASN A 30 25.68 -0.57 6.90
N ALA A 31 26.43 0.43 7.36
CA ALA A 31 26.24 1.83 6.94
C ALA A 31 26.46 2.05 5.42
N ASP A 32 27.34 1.29 4.79
CA ASP A 32 27.61 1.32 3.36
C ASP A 32 26.36 1.02 2.51
N VAL A 33 25.55 0.05 2.96
CA VAL A 33 24.27 -0.28 2.30
C VAL A 33 23.27 0.87 2.45
N THR A 34 23.21 1.48 3.63
CA THR A 34 22.30 2.61 3.89
C THR A 34 22.72 3.85 3.08
N ASP A 35 24.03 4.11 2.98
CA ASP A 35 24.57 5.20 2.17
C ASP A 35 24.28 4.99 0.67
N PHE A 36 24.37 3.75 0.21
CA PHE A 36 24.00 3.42 -1.15
C PHE A 36 22.50 3.59 -1.42
N CYS A 37 21.64 3.21 -0.47
CA CYS A 37 20.20 3.50 -0.55
C CYS A 37 19.95 5.01 -0.65
N ALA A 38 20.62 5.81 0.17
CA ALA A 38 20.52 7.27 0.13
C ALA A 38 20.96 7.84 -1.24
N TYR A 39 22.07 7.33 -1.79
CA TYR A 39 22.52 7.68 -3.14
C TYR A 39 21.48 7.34 -4.21
N LEU A 40 20.87 6.16 -4.15
CA LEU A 40 19.82 5.75 -5.10
C LEU A 40 18.57 6.64 -5.01
N LEU A 41 18.17 7.01 -3.80
CA LEU A 41 17.03 7.88 -3.52
C LEU A 41 17.35 9.36 -3.78
N GLY A 42 18.62 9.74 -3.82
CA GLY A 42 19.06 11.13 -4.01
C GLY A 42 18.79 11.99 -2.77
N VAL A 43 18.92 11.41 -1.58
CA VAL A 43 18.71 12.07 -0.28
C VAL A 43 19.98 12.01 0.57
N ASP A 44 20.00 12.79 1.65
CA ASP A 44 21.12 12.79 2.60
C ASP A 44 21.19 11.44 3.37
N PRO A 45 22.36 10.78 3.41
CA PRO A 45 22.56 9.54 4.16
C PRO A 45 22.16 9.64 5.64
N ALA A 46 22.51 10.74 6.31
CA ALA A 46 22.17 10.95 7.71
C ALA A 46 20.64 11.07 7.92
N ALA A 47 19.90 11.58 6.94
CA ALA A 47 18.44 11.61 6.99
C ALA A 47 17.84 10.21 6.89
N VAL A 48 18.39 9.34 6.02
CA VAL A 48 17.95 7.94 5.91
C VAL A 48 18.25 7.18 7.20
N GLN A 49 19.45 7.33 7.75
CA GLN A 49 19.83 6.68 9.00
C GLN A 49 18.90 7.08 10.16
N ARG A 50 18.65 8.38 10.34
CA ARG A 50 17.69 8.88 11.35
C ARG A 50 16.28 8.34 11.14
N ALA A 51 15.79 8.36 9.90
CA ALA A 51 14.46 7.85 9.59
C ALA A 51 14.28 6.36 9.89
N LEU A 52 15.33 5.57 9.82
CA LEU A 52 15.32 4.13 10.11
C LEU A 52 15.52 3.81 11.61
N THR A 53 16.20 4.66 12.36
CA THR A 53 16.59 4.36 13.77
C THR A 53 15.83 5.17 14.81
N GLN A 54 15.07 6.18 14.38
CA GLN A 54 14.37 7.10 15.28
C GLN A 54 12.95 7.38 14.79
N ARG A 55 12.05 7.65 15.73
CA ARG A 55 10.72 8.21 15.45
C ARG A 55 10.58 9.60 16.02
N ILE A 56 9.89 10.45 15.30
CA ILE A 56 9.57 11.80 15.76
C ILE A 56 8.27 11.74 16.55
N MET A 57 8.32 12.23 17.79
CA MET A 57 7.13 12.44 18.62
C MET A 57 6.90 13.94 18.81
N GLU A 58 5.73 14.40 18.40
CA GLU A 58 5.28 15.78 18.62
C GLU A 58 4.26 15.80 19.77
N THR A 59 4.56 16.52 20.84
CA THR A 59 3.60 16.69 21.95
C THR A 59 2.64 17.82 21.63
N GLN A 60 1.33 17.55 21.73
CA GLN A 60 0.31 18.58 21.66
C GLN A 60 -0.05 19.05 23.09
N ARG A 61 0.12 20.33 23.37
CA ARG A 61 -0.32 20.94 24.62
C ARG A 61 -1.27 22.08 24.31
N GLY A 62 -2.56 21.87 24.59
CA GLY A 62 -3.58 22.94 24.51
C GLY A 62 -3.77 23.54 23.10
N GLY A 63 -3.72 22.73 22.03
CA GLY A 63 -3.95 23.18 20.65
C GLY A 63 -2.78 23.94 20.00
N ARG A 64 -1.62 24.02 20.67
CA ARG A 64 -0.37 24.55 20.11
C ARG A 64 0.63 23.42 19.84
N ARG A 65 1.43 23.57 18.78
CA ARG A 65 2.57 22.69 18.52
C ARG A 65 3.47 22.67 19.75
N GLY A 66 3.66 21.49 20.32
CA GLY A 66 4.54 21.24 21.45
C GLY A 66 5.98 20.97 21.02
N SER A 67 6.77 20.47 21.96
CA SER A 67 8.16 20.09 21.69
C SER A 67 8.21 18.84 20.81
N VAL A 68 9.17 18.81 19.90
CA VAL A 68 9.47 17.65 19.04
C VAL A 68 10.59 16.86 19.73
N TYR A 69 10.38 15.56 19.89
CA TYR A 69 11.36 14.63 20.47
C TYR A 69 11.70 13.55 19.45
N GLU A 70 12.98 13.27 19.31
CA GLU A 70 13.47 12.11 18.59
C GLU A 70 13.60 10.95 19.60
N VAL A 71 12.86 9.87 19.36
CA VAL A 71 12.84 8.68 20.22
C VAL A 71 13.53 7.55 19.48
N PRO A 72 14.63 6.99 20.02
CA PRO A 72 15.29 5.85 19.39
C PRO A 72 14.36 4.65 19.29
N LEU A 73 14.56 3.85 18.26
CA LEU A 73 13.86 2.59 18.04
C LEU A 73 14.74 1.41 18.48
N ASN A 74 14.13 0.32 18.91
CA ASN A 74 14.86 -0.93 19.06
C ASN A 74 15.04 -1.64 17.68
N PRO A 75 15.90 -2.67 17.55
CA PRO A 75 16.17 -3.33 16.27
C PRO A 75 14.92 -3.89 15.58
N THR A 76 13.97 -4.44 16.33
CA THR A 76 12.71 -4.97 15.78
C THR A 76 11.83 -3.85 15.20
N GLN A 77 11.74 -2.74 15.90
CA GLN A 77 10.99 -1.57 15.44
C GLN A 77 11.65 -0.93 14.21
N ALA A 78 12.99 -0.82 14.21
CA ALA A 78 13.75 -0.29 13.08
C ALA A 78 13.59 -1.15 11.82
N ALA A 79 13.59 -2.47 11.95
CA ALA A 79 13.30 -3.39 10.85
C ALA A 79 11.87 -3.19 10.30
N ALA A 80 10.89 -3.02 11.18
CA ALA A 80 9.51 -2.75 10.76
C ALA A 80 9.39 -1.39 10.04
N VAL A 81 10.11 -0.35 10.47
CA VAL A 81 10.15 0.96 9.81
C VAL A 81 10.82 0.86 8.43
N ARG A 82 11.94 0.12 8.31
CA ARG A 82 12.61 -0.18 7.04
C ARG A 82 11.62 -0.81 6.04
N ASP A 83 10.88 -1.81 6.47
CA ASP A 83 9.92 -2.52 5.61
C ASP A 83 8.73 -1.63 5.26
N ALA A 84 8.27 -0.81 6.20
CA ALA A 84 7.23 0.19 5.95
C ALA A 84 7.68 1.26 4.95
N LEU A 85 8.93 1.74 5.04
CA LEU A 85 9.51 2.68 4.08
C LEU A 85 9.57 2.06 2.67
N SER A 86 10.03 0.82 2.56
CA SER A 86 10.09 0.08 1.28
C SER A 86 8.70 -0.02 0.64
N LYS A 87 7.69 -0.40 1.42
CA LYS A 87 6.29 -0.46 0.97
C LYS A 87 5.76 0.91 0.53
N ALA A 88 6.06 1.95 1.30
CA ALA A 88 5.63 3.32 0.97
C ALA A 88 6.26 3.83 -0.34
N ILE A 89 7.57 3.58 -0.56
CA ILE A 89 8.23 3.94 -1.82
C ILE A 89 7.60 3.20 -2.99
N TYR A 90 7.35 1.90 -2.85
CA TYR A 90 6.74 1.09 -3.90
C TYR A 90 5.33 1.59 -4.23
N ASN A 91 4.50 1.81 -3.23
CA ASN A 91 3.12 2.27 -3.42
C ASN A 91 3.07 3.63 -4.14
N ASN A 92 3.85 4.61 -3.67
CA ASN A 92 3.90 5.93 -4.30
C ASN A 92 4.43 5.87 -5.75
N LEU A 93 5.41 5.01 -6.00
CA LEU A 93 5.92 4.80 -7.36
C LEU A 93 4.84 4.18 -8.27
N PHE A 94 4.12 3.20 -7.77
CA PHE A 94 3.03 2.54 -8.50
C PHE A 94 1.91 3.54 -8.84
N GLU A 95 1.44 4.30 -7.86
CA GLU A 95 0.41 5.32 -8.07
C GLU A 95 0.84 6.38 -9.08
N TRP A 96 2.11 6.80 -9.02
CA TRP A 96 2.67 7.73 -9.99
C TRP A 96 2.69 7.15 -11.40
N ILE A 97 3.09 5.88 -11.57
CA ILE A 97 3.09 5.19 -12.86
C ILE A 97 1.67 5.12 -13.41
N VAL A 98 0.70 4.69 -12.60
CA VAL A 98 -0.71 4.61 -12.99
C VAL A 98 -1.23 5.99 -13.43
N SER A 99 -0.92 7.03 -12.67
CA SER A 99 -1.28 8.40 -13.03
C SER A 99 -0.69 8.83 -14.39
N ARG A 100 0.58 8.50 -14.63
CA ARG A 100 1.26 8.80 -15.92
C ARG A 100 0.66 8.04 -17.10
N VAL A 101 0.33 6.77 -16.90
CA VAL A 101 -0.34 5.93 -17.91
C VAL A 101 -1.71 6.52 -18.24
N ASN A 102 -2.52 6.83 -17.23
CA ASN A 102 -3.83 7.43 -17.41
C ASN A 102 -3.77 8.77 -18.16
N GLN A 103 -2.78 9.61 -17.85
CA GLN A 103 -2.57 10.87 -18.59
C GLN A 103 -2.25 10.64 -20.07
N SER A 104 -1.46 9.59 -20.37
CA SER A 104 -1.10 9.28 -21.77
C SER A 104 -2.26 8.66 -22.56
N LEU A 105 -3.23 8.06 -21.88
CA LEU A 105 -4.40 7.41 -22.48
C LEU A 105 -5.63 8.32 -22.54
N GLN A 106 -5.53 9.56 -22.06
CA GLN A 106 -6.66 10.50 -22.12
C GLN A 106 -7.14 10.72 -23.55
N ALA A 107 -8.44 10.51 -23.77
CA ALA A 107 -9.07 10.79 -25.04
C ALA A 107 -9.12 12.30 -25.31
N HIS A 108 -8.80 12.69 -26.54
CA HIS A 108 -8.96 14.06 -27.00
C HIS A 108 -10.40 14.24 -27.51
N GLY A 109 -11.30 14.70 -26.64
CA GLY A 109 -12.70 14.99 -26.97
C GLY A 109 -13.69 14.62 -25.86
N GLN A 110 -14.96 15.04 -26.03
CA GLN A 110 -16.05 14.63 -25.14
C GLN A 110 -16.52 13.23 -25.53
N ALA A 111 -16.32 12.25 -24.66
CA ALA A 111 -16.93 10.94 -24.82
C ALA A 111 -18.41 11.01 -24.42
N SER A 112 -19.31 10.63 -25.33
CA SER A 112 -20.76 10.54 -25.07
C SER A 112 -21.14 9.21 -24.39
N THR A 113 -20.29 8.19 -24.51
CA THR A 113 -20.54 6.83 -23.99
C THR A 113 -19.24 6.26 -23.43
N VAL A 114 -19.34 5.60 -22.28
CA VAL A 114 -18.20 4.97 -21.61
C VAL A 114 -18.48 3.47 -21.44
N ILE A 115 -17.54 2.64 -21.86
CA ILE A 115 -17.52 1.20 -21.58
C ILE A 115 -16.37 0.97 -20.62
N GLY A 116 -16.66 0.33 -19.48
CA GLY A 116 -15.67 -0.03 -18.48
C GLY A 116 -15.35 -1.52 -18.48
N VAL A 117 -14.10 -1.88 -18.18
CA VAL A 117 -13.69 -3.24 -17.91
C VAL A 117 -13.20 -3.29 -16.48
N LEU A 118 -13.80 -4.17 -15.66
CA LEU A 118 -13.39 -4.39 -14.28
C LEU A 118 -12.43 -5.58 -14.24
N ASP A 119 -11.22 -5.34 -13.76
CA ASP A 119 -10.22 -6.37 -13.48
C ASP A 119 -9.75 -6.24 -12.04
N ILE A 120 -10.22 -7.14 -11.19
CA ILE A 120 -9.92 -7.16 -9.75
C ILE A 120 -9.34 -8.52 -9.35
N TYR A 121 -8.61 -8.53 -8.24
CA TYR A 121 -8.18 -9.78 -7.62
C TYR A 121 -9.41 -10.61 -7.22
N GLY A 122 -9.37 -11.92 -7.57
CA GLY A 122 -10.31 -12.89 -7.05
C GLY A 122 -10.03 -13.26 -5.59
N PHE A 123 -10.72 -14.28 -5.10
CA PHE A 123 -10.48 -14.85 -3.77
C PHE A 123 -9.05 -15.35 -3.65
N GLU A 124 -8.37 -14.96 -2.58
CA GLU A 124 -7.04 -15.44 -2.24
C GLU A 124 -7.14 -16.50 -1.14
N ILE A 125 -6.61 -17.68 -1.42
CA ILE A 125 -6.54 -18.80 -0.48
C ILE A 125 -5.11 -19.33 -0.50
N PHE A 126 -4.38 -19.09 0.57
CA PHE A 126 -3.01 -19.54 0.78
C PHE A 126 -2.95 -20.54 1.93
N GLU A 127 -1.82 -21.19 2.12
CA GLU A 127 -1.56 -22.04 3.30
C GLU A 127 -1.63 -21.22 4.59
N ASN A 128 -1.09 -19.99 4.56
CA ASN A 128 -1.19 -19.03 5.67
C ASN A 128 -1.88 -17.76 5.17
N ASN A 129 -3.06 -17.47 5.71
CA ASN A 129 -3.82 -16.27 5.38
C ASN A 129 -3.77 -15.29 6.55
N SER A 130 -3.54 -14.03 6.23
CA SER A 130 -3.44 -12.93 7.19
C SER A 130 -4.62 -11.96 7.05
N PHE A 131 -4.53 -10.84 7.74
CA PHE A 131 -5.51 -9.77 7.66
C PHE A 131 -5.66 -9.20 6.25
N GLU A 132 -4.61 -9.20 5.44
CA GLU A 132 -4.63 -8.77 4.04
C GLU A 132 -5.58 -9.64 3.21
N GLN A 133 -5.54 -10.96 3.36
CA GLN A 133 -6.44 -11.88 2.66
C GLN A 133 -7.88 -11.72 3.13
N LEU A 134 -8.10 -11.46 4.41
CA LEU A 134 -9.44 -11.13 4.92
C LEU A 134 -10.00 -9.89 4.23
N CYS A 135 -9.21 -8.83 4.09
CA CYS A 135 -9.65 -7.59 3.42
C CYS A 135 -9.96 -7.82 1.94
N ILE A 136 -9.09 -8.54 1.22
CA ILE A 136 -9.28 -8.86 -0.20
C ILE A 136 -10.54 -9.72 -0.39
N ASN A 137 -10.70 -10.77 0.39
CA ASN A 137 -11.83 -11.67 0.31
C ASN A 137 -13.15 -11.01 0.71
N TYR A 138 -13.12 -10.10 1.70
CA TYR A 138 -14.29 -9.30 2.04
C TYR A 138 -14.79 -8.43 0.88
N VAL A 139 -13.87 -7.79 0.15
CA VAL A 139 -14.23 -7.00 -1.04
C VAL A 139 -14.83 -7.89 -2.11
N ASN A 140 -14.25 -9.08 -2.36
CA ASN A 140 -14.79 -10.04 -3.32
C ASN A 140 -16.22 -10.49 -2.95
N GLU A 141 -16.47 -10.80 -1.67
CA GLU A 141 -17.81 -11.15 -1.19
C GLU A 141 -18.81 -10.01 -1.39
N LYS A 142 -18.41 -8.76 -1.12
CA LYS A 142 -19.27 -7.60 -1.35
C LYS A 142 -19.61 -7.39 -2.83
N LEU A 143 -18.64 -7.57 -3.70
CA LEU A 143 -18.87 -7.48 -5.15
C LEU A 143 -19.77 -8.59 -5.65
N GLN A 144 -19.58 -9.81 -5.14
CA GLN A 144 -20.47 -10.94 -5.44
C GLN A 144 -21.92 -10.67 -4.97
N GLN A 145 -22.09 -10.10 -3.78
CA GLN A 145 -23.40 -9.70 -3.28
C GLN A 145 -24.07 -8.68 -4.20
N ILE A 146 -23.34 -7.65 -4.63
CA ILE A 146 -23.84 -6.62 -5.56
C ILE A 146 -24.22 -7.26 -6.90
N PHE A 147 -23.41 -8.16 -7.42
CA PHE A 147 -23.71 -8.88 -8.66
C PHE A 147 -25.02 -9.69 -8.54
N ILE A 148 -25.18 -10.43 -7.44
CA ILE A 148 -26.42 -11.20 -7.17
C ILE A 148 -27.63 -10.26 -7.10
N GLU A 149 -27.51 -9.12 -6.43
CA GLU A 149 -28.61 -8.17 -6.29
C GLU A 149 -28.98 -7.51 -7.62
N LEU A 150 -28.01 -7.04 -8.37
CA LEU A 150 -28.25 -6.32 -9.61
C LEU A 150 -28.63 -7.23 -10.79
N THR A 151 -28.16 -8.46 -10.80
CA THR A 151 -28.38 -9.37 -11.92
C THR A 151 -29.49 -10.38 -11.60
N LEU A 152 -29.31 -11.19 -10.56
CA LEU A 152 -30.23 -12.30 -10.30
C LEU A 152 -31.55 -11.85 -9.65
N LYS A 153 -31.48 -11.00 -8.61
CA LYS A 153 -32.68 -10.55 -7.92
C LYS A 153 -33.55 -9.65 -8.81
N LYS A 154 -32.91 -8.73 -9.53
CA LYS A 154 -33.62 -7.82 -10.43
C LYS A 154 -34.31 -8.56 -11.56
N GLU A 155 -33.66 -9.55 -12.18
CA GLU A 155 -34.29 -10.41 -13.19
C GLU A 155 -35.49 -11.20 -12.62
N GLN A 156 -35.38 -11.71 -11.39
CA GLN A 156 -36.50 -12.40 -10.76
C GLN A 156 -37.69 -11.47 -10.48
N GLU A 157 -37.44 -10.22 -10.13
CA GLU A 157 -38.48 -9.18 -10.00
C GLU A 157 -39.14 -8.89 -11.35
N GLU A 158 -38.37 -8.80 -12.42
CA GLU A 158 -38.89 -8.61 -13.79
C GLU A 158 -39.74 -9.82 -14.23
N TYR A 159 -39.30 -11.06 -13.95
CA TYR A 159 -40.09 -12.27 -14.23
C TYR A 159 -41.43 -12.25 -13.49
N ALA A 160 -41.43 -11.80 -12.22
CA ALA A 160 -42.68 -11.67 -11.46
C ALA A 160 -43.62 -10.60 -12.06
N GLN A 161 -43.12 -9.49 -12.55
CA GLN A 161 -43.88 -8.44 -13.23
C GLN A 161 -44.45 -8.90 -14.55
N GLU A 162 -43.70 -9.67 -15.32
CA GLU A 162 -44.09 -10.24 -16.61
C GLU A 162 -44.93 -11.53 -16.48
N GLN A 163 -45.27 -11.94 -15.27
CA GLN A 163 -46.05 -13.16 -14.96
C GLN A 163 -45.39 -14.46 -15.47
N ILE A 164 -44.07 -14.45 -15.59
CA ILE A 164 -43.31 -15.65 -15.93
C ILE A 164 -43.22 -16.55 -14.68
N GLN A 165 -43.60 -17.81 -14.84
CA GLN A 165 -43.46 -18.80 -13.75
C GLN A 165 -41.99 -19.13 -13.55
N TRP A 166 -41.47 -18.74 -12.40
CA TRP A 166 -40.08 -18.94 -12.00
C TRP A 166 -39.98 -19.53 -10.60
N THR A 167 -39.12 -20.51 -10.43
CA THR A 167 -38.81 -21.04 -9.06
C THR A 167 -37.56 -20.34 -8.56
N PRO A 168 -37.65 -19.53 -7.48
CA PRO A 168 -36.50 -18.82 -6.94
C PRO A 168 -35.38 -19.77 -6.54
N ILE A 169 -34.18 -19.49 -6.97
CA ILE A 169 -32.95 -20.19 -6.52
C ILE A 169 -32.61 -19.66 -5.12
N LYS A 170 -32.46 -20.56 -4.17
CA LYS A 170 -32.09 -20.24 -2.77
C LYS A 170 -30.58 -20.12 -2.62
#